data_e3596cb20fb681fea2210777e1667928
#
_entry.id   e3596cb20fb681fea2210777e1667928
#
_cell.length_a   1.000
_cell.length_b   1.000
_cell.length_c   1.000
_cell.angle_alpha   90.00
_cell.angle_beta   90.00
_cell.angle_gamma   90.00
#
_symmetry.space_group_name_H-M   'P 1'
#
loop_
_entity.id
_entity.type
_entity.pdbx_description
1 polymer ?
#
loop_
_entity_poly.entity_id
_entity_poly.type
_entity_poly.pdbx_seq_one_letter_code
_entity_poly.pdbx_strand_id
1 'polypeptide(L)'
;PLGTIDDLWLALDHGEIVGHAFLFRTEAFFGGRPVPTAAIASVGVAPEARGRGVASGLLDHLHREAVTRGAAIALLYAFRHAFYGRHGYAPVSTSARWAFAPESVPDAWLRAFRVADARAPRAGDTAALESLYERAALGKTGWIRRPRALWDAKWLDERNHVVVVGPADGPRGYALFVYDQVEGHARTIIAVEEMVSADAEARRVLF
;
A
#
# COMPACT_ATOMS: atom_id res chain seq x y z
N PRO A 1 11.28 -5.05 -4.38
CA PRO A 1 10.85 -3.97 -5.26
C PRO A 1 9.50 -4.31 -5.89
N LEU A 2 8.64 -3.30 -6.09
CA LEU A 2 7.33 -3.46 -6.72
C LEU A 2 7.44 -3.76 -8.23
N GLY A 3 8.61 -3.58 -8.82
CA GLY A 3 8.87 -3.78 -10.23
C GLY A 3 10.34 -3.90 -10.57
N THR A 4 10.62 -4.03 -11.84
CA THR A 4 11.96 -4.13 -12.42
C THR A 4 12.29 -2.87 -13.21
N ILE A 5 13.51 -2.81 -13.76
CA ILE A 5 13.91 -1.72 -14.67
C ILE A 5 13.03 -1.67 -15.93
N ASP A 6 12.45 -2.82 -16.32
CA ASP A 6 11.55 -2.91 -17.48
C ASP A 6 10.21 -2.21 -17.28
N ASP A 7 9.88 -1.87 -16.04
CA ASP A 7 8.68 -1.09 -15.70
C ASP A 7 8.94 0.43 -15.69
N LEU A 8 10.22 0.84 -15.85
CA LEU A 8 10.62 2.25 -15.91
C LEU A 8 10.48 2.80 -17.33
N TRP A 9 9.76 3.90 -17.44
CA TRP A 9 9.57 4.65 -18.66
C TRP A 9 10.24 6.01 -18.57
N LEU A 10 10.93 6.41 -19.64
CA LEU A 10 11.68 7.64 -19.71
C LEU A 10 11.12 8.55 -20.80
N ALA A 11 11.02 9.83 -20.50
CA ALA A 11 10.81 10.86 -21.52
C ALA A 11 12.17 11.46 -21.89
N LEU A 12 12.46 11.47 -23.18
CA LEU A 12 13.69 12.02 -23.73
C LEU A 12 13.39 13.30 -24.53
N ASP A 13 14.24 14.30 -24.41
CA ASP A 13 14.26 15.51 -25.21
C ASP A 13 15.68 15.71 -25.74
N HIS A 14 15.86 15.66 -27.08
CA HIS A 14 17.18 15.70 -27.72
C HIS A 14 18.22 14.69 -27.15
N GLY A 15 17.77 13.53 -26.69
CA GLY A 15 18.61 12.50 -26.11
C GLY A 15 18.83 12.61 -24.59
N GLU A 16 18.40 13.68 -23.98
CA GLU A 16 18.50 13.89 -22.53
C GLU A 16 17.23 13.41 -21.81
N ILE A 17 17.39 12.81 -20.63
CA ILE A 17 16.28 12.36 -19.81
C ILE A 17 15.60 13.58 -19.15
N VAL A 18 14.38 13.90 -19.55
CA VAL A 18 13.61 15.03 -19.00
C VAL A 18 12.44 14.60 -18.10
N GLY A 19 12.15 13.30 -18.05
CA GLY A 19 11.11 12.79 -17.17
C GLY A 19 11.13 11.26 -17.05
N HIS A 20 10.46 10.74 -16.04
CA HIS A 20 10.34 9.32 -15.80
C HIS A 20 9.01 8.98 -15.13
N ALA A 21 8.60 7.72 -15.25
CA ALA A 21 7.52 7.12 -14.47
C ALA A 21 7.66 5.60 -14.46
N PHE A 22 7.08 4.94 -13.49
CA PHE A 22 6.92 3.49 -13.47
C PHE A 22 5.50 3.08 -13.86
N LEU A 23 5.39 1.97 -14.59
CA LEU A 23 4.14 1.33 -14.95
C LEU A 23 4.19 -0.14 -14.54
N PHE A 24 3.59 -0.47 -13.41
CA PHE A 24 3.53 -1.83 -12.90
C PHE A 24 2.26 -2.54 -13.33
N ARG A 25 2.37 -3.81 -13.68
CA ARG A 25 1.23 -4.70 -13.85
C ARG A 25 0.83 -5.26 -12.48
N THR A 26 -0.43 -5.11 -12.13
CA THR A 26 -0.99 -5.64 -10.90
C THR A 26 -2.48 -5.99 -11.09
N GLU A 27 -3.11 -6.43 -10.03
CA GLU A 27 -4.56 -6.56 -9.94
C GLU A 27 -5.05 -5.79 -8.72
N ALA A 28 -6.20 -5.18 -8.83
CA ALA A 28 -6.88 -4.59 -7.69
C ALA A 28 -8.28 -5.18 -7.54
N PHE A 29 -8.76 -5.28 -6.32
CA PHE A 29 -10.08 -5.85 -6.05
C PHE A 29 -11.18 -4.81 -6.30
N PHE A 30 -12.15 -5.18 -7.12
CA PHE A 30 -13.35 -4.40 -7.40
C PHE A 30 -14.56 -5.32 -7.49
N GLY A 31 -15.62 -5.00 -6.74
CA GLY A 31 -16.85 -5.80 -6.75
C GLY A 31 -16.64 -7.27 -6.41
N GLY A 32 -15.75 -7.57 -5.46
CA GLY A 32 -15.48 -8.93 -4.99
C GLY A 32 -14.56 -9.77 -5.89
N ARG A 33 -13.90 -9.18 -6.86
CA ARG A 33 -12.99 -9.89 -7.77
C ARG A 33 -11.75 -9.07 -8.11
N PRO A 34 -10.60 -9.72 -8.41
CA PRO A 34 -9.44 -9.02 -8.93
C PRO A 34 -9.68 -8.55 -10.37
N VAL A 35 -9.24 -7.34 -10.66
CA VAL A 35 -9.34 -6.69 -11.98
C VAL A 35 -7.93 -6.31 -12.43
N PRO A 36 -7.52 -6.65 -13.67
CA PRO A 36 -6.22 -6.25 -14.21
C PRO A 36 -6.03 -4.73 -14.13
N THR A 37 -4.97 -4.31 -13.50
CA THR A 37 -4.74 -2.92 -13.10
C THR A 37 -3.32 -2.49 -13.45
N ALA A 38 -3.19 -1.30 -14.00
CA ALA A 38 -1.92 -0.61 -14.17
C ALA A 38 -1.69 0.31 -12.96
N ALA A 39 -0.62 0.08 -12.22
CA ALA A 39 -0.21 0.98 -11.14
C ALA A 39 0.88 1.92 -11.67
N ILE A 40 0.59 3.23 -11.69
CA ILE A 40 1.54 4.26 -12.12
C ILE A 40 2.15 4.91 -10.89
N ALA A 41 3.48 4.99 -10.85
CA ALA A 41 4.20 5.53 -9.71
C ALA A 41 5.38 6.41 -10.14
N SER A 42 5.89 7.21 -9.19
CA SER A 42 7.11 8.00 -9.33
C SER A 42 7.14 8.85 -10.60
N VAL A 43 6.04 9.52 -10.94
CA VAL A 43 6.02 10.44 -12.08
C VAL A 43 6.85 11.66 -11.76
N GLY A 44 7.97 11.80 -12.43
CA GLY A 44 8.93 12.89 -12.24
C GLY A 44 9.22 13.62 -13.55
N VAL A 45 9.47 14.94 -13.46
CA VAL A 45 9.89 15.80 -14.58
C VAL A 45 11.00 16.71 -14.09
N ALA A 46 12.10 16.75 -14.84
CA ALA A 46 13.22 17.62 -14.58
C ALA A 46 12.75 19.07 -14.44
N PRO A 47 13.27 19.85 -13.45
CA PRO A 47 12.80 21.21 -13.19
C PRO A 47 12.77 22.10 -14.43
N GLU A 48 13.78 22.02 -15.29
CA GLU A 48 13.97 22.78 -16.51
C GLU A 48 12.99 22.38 -17.65
N ALA A 49 12.41 21.19 -17.54
CA ALA A 49 11.42 20.67 -18.52
C ALA A 49 9.96 20.82 -18.05
N ARG A 50 9.76 21.38 -16.86
CA ARG A 50 8.40 21.62 -16.33
C ARG A 50 7.64 22.64 -17.17
N GLY A 51 6.29 22.51 -17.21
CA GLY A 51 5.43 23.38 -17.98
C GLY A 51 5.40 23.08 -19.49
N ARG A 52 6.23 22.15 -19.98
CA ARG A 52 6.36 21.78 -21.40
C ARG A 52 5.51 20.57 -21.80
N GLY A 53 4.64 20.08 -20.94
CA GLY A 53 3.75 18.95 -21.23
C GLY A 53 4.36 17.55 -21.05
N VAL A 54 5.60 17.44 -20.56
CA VAL A 54 6.32 16.14 -20.40
C VAL A 54 5.54 15.13 -19.57
N ALA A 55 5.02 15.54 -18.40
CA ALA A 55 4.23 14.64 -17.54
C ALA A 55 2.94 14.17 -18.22
N SER A 56 2.27 15.05 -18.97
CA SER A 56 1.07 14.70 -19.74
C SER A 56 1.39 13.69 -20.84
N GLY A 57 2.46 13.94 -21.60
CA GLY A 57 2.90 13.01 -22.64
C GLY A 57 3.29 11.64 -22.10
N LEU A 58 3.97 11.59 -20.93
CA LEU A 58 4.24 10.33 -20.24
C LEU A 58 2.96 9.61 -19.85
N LEU A 59 2.02 10.28 -19.19
CA LEU A 59 0.76 9.65 -18.77
C LEU A 59 -0.04 9.13 -19.97
N ASP A 60 -0.16 9.91 -21.05
CA ASP A 60 -0.87 9.49 -22.26
C ASP A 60 -0.21 8.26 -22.91
N HIS A 61 1.13 8.17 -22.88
CA HIS A 61 1.85 7.00 -23.34
C HIS A 61 1.59 5.79 -22.42
N LEU A 62 1.72 5.97 -21.10
CA LEU A 62 1.50 4.91 -20.13
C LEU A 62 0.06 4.38 -20.16
N HIS A 63 -0.93 5.20 -20.43
CA HIS A 63 -2.32 4.74 -20.60
C HIS A 63 -2.46 3.84 -21.81
N ARG A 64 -1.89 4.20 -22.97
CA ARG A 64 -1.90 3.33 -24.15
C ARG A 64 -1.20 2.00 -23.90
N GLU A 65 -0.05 2.05 -23.22
CA GLU A 65 0.69 0.86 -22.86
C GLU A 65 -0.08 -0.01 -21.86
N ALA A 66 -0.75 0.59 -20.89
CA ALA A 66 -1.60 -0.12 -19.93
C ALA A 66 -2.74 -0.88 -20.65
N VAL A 67 -3.40 -0.25 -21.61
CA VAL A 67 -4.44 -0.90 -22.44
C VAL A 67 -3.84 -2.05 -23.26
N THR A 68 -2.69 -1.83 -23.89
CA THR A 68 -1.98 -2.88 -24.65
C THR A 68 -1.64 -4.08 -23.79
N ARG A 69 -1.30 -3.85 -22.52
CA ARG A 69 -1.01 -4.89 -21.53
C ARG A 69 -2.27 -5.50 -20.87
N GLY A 70 -3.47 -5.10 -21.31
CA GLY A 70 -4.74 -5.65 -20.87
C GLY A 70 -5.23 -5.11 -19.52
N ALA A 71 -4.70 -3.98 -19.04
CA ALA A 71 -5.23 -3.34 -17.84
C ALA A 71 -6.61 -2.73 -18.12
N ALA A 72 -7.56 -3.00 -17.25
CA ALA A 72 -8.91 -2.42 -17.34
C ALA A 72 -9.00 -1.07 -16.64
N ILE A 73 -8.12 -0.81 -15.68
CA ILE A 73 -8.06 0.44 -14.90
C ILE A 73 -6.60 0.83 -14.64
N ALA A 74 -6.37 2.13 -14.38
CA ALA A 74 -5.11 2.63 -13.89
C ALA A 74 -5.29 3.25 -12.49
N LEU A 75 -4.34 2.98 -11.58
CA LEU A 75 -4.30 3.52 -10.22
C LEU A 75 -2.99 4.28 -10.00
N LEU A 76 -3.07 5.35 -9.24
CA LEU A 76 -1.91 6.09 -8.75
C LEU A 76 -2.21 6.82 -7.43
N TYR A 77 -1.16 7.23 -6.74
CA TYR A 77 -1.26 8.17 -5.62
C TYR A 77 -1.06 9.59 -6.12
N ALA A 78 -2.14 10.38 -6.11
CA ALA A 78 -2.12 11.73 -6.65
C ALA A 78 -1.51 12.72 -5.64
N PHE A 79 -0.37 13.34 -5.98
CA PHE A 79 0.15 14.50 -5.24
C PHE A 79 -0.53 15.82 -5.66
N ARG A 80 -1.19 15.85 -6.84
CA ARG A 80 -1.92 17.00 -7.37
C ARG A 80 -3.18 16.55 -8.10
N HIS A 81 -4.30 16.47 -7.40
CA HIS A 81 -5.58 15.98 -7.93
C HIS A 81 -6.02 16.67 -9.22
N ALA A 82 -5.92 18.00 -9.29
CA ALA A 82 -6.31 18.77 -10.49
C ALA A 82 -5.50 18.41 -11.75
N PHE A 83 -4.24 18.00 -11.60
CA PHE A 83 -3.42 17.54 -12.72
C PHE A 83 -3.93 16.20 -13.23
N TYR A 84 -4.04 15.20 -12.35
CA TYR A 84 -4.47 13.86 -12.76
C TYR A 84 -5.94 13.81 -13.21
N GLY A 85 -6.81 14.67 -12.65
CA GLY A 85 -8.20 14.78 -13.07
C GLY A 85 -8.36 15.12 -14.57
N ARG A 86 -7.45 15.91 -15.14
CA ARG A 86 -7.43 16.21 -16.58
C ARG A 86 -7.06 15.00 -17.46
N HIS A 87 -6.45 13.97 -16.86
CA HIS A 87 -6.09 12.71 -17.50
C HIS A 87 -7.08 11.57 -17.18
N GLY A 88 -8.29 11.90 -16.71
CA GLY A 88 -9.36 10.93 -16.46
C GLY A 88 -9.33 10.26 -15.08
N TYR A 89 -8.47 10.68 -14.17
CA TYR A 89 -8.45 10.14 -12.80
C TYR A 89 -9.47 10.84 -11.92
N ALA A 90 -10.10 10.05 -11.06
CA ALA A 90 -10.95 10.54 -9.98
C ALA A 90 -10.48 10.00 -8.64
N PRO A 91 -10.65 10.75 -7.53
CA PRO A 91 -10.39 10.24 -6.20
C PRO A 91 -11.35 9.07 -5.89
N VAL A 92 -10.77 7.91 -5.53
CA VAL A 92 -11.55 6.70 -5.20
C VAL A 92 -11.37 6.29 -3.75
N SER A 93 -10.37 6.86 -3.07
CA SER A 93 -10.08 6.59 -1.67
C SER A 93 -9.45 7.82 -1.03
N THR A 94 -9.71 7.98 0.26
CA THR A 94 -9.04 8.93 1.13
C THR A 94 -8.41 8.19 2.29
N SER A 95 -7.24 8.64 2.74
CA SER A 95 -6.63 8.15 3.97
C SER A 95 -6.79 9.20 5.06
N ALA A 96 -7.07 8.75 6.28
CA ALA A 96 -7.02 9.58 7.47
C ALA A 96 -5.98 9.01 8.42
N ARG A 97 -5.14 9.88 8.96
CA ARG A 97 -4.21 9.50 10.05
C ARG A 97 -4.85 9.88 11.37
N TRP A 98 -4.99 8.90 12.24
CA TRP A 98 -5.45 9.10 13.60
C TRP A 98 -4.25 9.03 14.53
N ALA A 99 -4.09 10.04 15.38
CA ALA A 99 -3.06 10.05 16.41
C ALA A 99 -3.74 10.28 17.77
N PHE A 100 -3.40 9.47 18.75
CA PHE A 100 -3.90 9.59 20.11
C PHE A 100 -2.81 9.18 21.10
N ALA A 101 -2.85 9.73 22.29
CA ALA A 101 -1.95 9.33 23.36
C ALA A 101 -2.42 7.99 23.95
N PRO A 102 -1.49 7.07 24.34
CA PRO A 102 -1.85 5.80 24.94
C PRO A 102 -2.80 5.95 26.14
N GLU A 103 -2.64 7.02 26.90
CA GLU A 103 -3.46 7.35 28.08
C GLU A 103 -4.92 7.67 27.69
N SER A 104 -5.19 7.94 26.42
CA SER A 104 -6.55 8.19 25.90
C SER A 104 -7.33 6.89 25.66
N VAL A 105 -6.66 5.74 25.69
CA VAL A 105 -7.31 4.44 25.51
C VAL A 105 -8.08 4.09 26.78
N PRO A 106 -9.40 3.83 26.69
CA PRO A 106 -10.18 3.53 27.88
C PRO A 106 -9.69 2.27 28.57
N ASP A 107 -9.56 2.31 29.90
CA ASP A 107 -9.17 1.15 30.71
C ASP A 107 -10.02 -0.11 30.46
N ALA A 108 -11.29 0.07 30.11
CA ALA A 108 -12.18 -1.04 29.79
C ALA A 108 -11.71 -1.80 28.54
N TRP A 109 -11.09 -1.11 27.60
CA TRP A 109 -10.51 -1.73 26.39
C TRP A 109 -9.23 -2.46 26.75
N LEU A 110 -8.35 -1.84 27.54
CA LEU A 110 -7.10 -2.46 28.00
C LEU A 110 -7.36 -3.74 28.82
N ARG A 111 -8.43 -3.77 29.62
CA ARG A 111 -8.82 -4.97 30.40
C ARG A 111 -9.43 -6.08 29.54
N ALA A 112 -9.98 -5.75 28.39
CA ALA A 112 -10.48 -6.74 27.43
C ALA A 112 -9.37 -7.41 26.62
N PHE A 113 -8.15 -6.91 26.74
CA PHE A 113 -6.98 -7.39 26.04
C PHE A 113 -6.51 -8.75 26.60
N ARG A 114 -6.56 -9.77 25.78
CA ARG A 114 -5.88 -11.04 26.05
C ARG A 114 -4.59 -11.09 25.24
N VAL A 115 -3.50 -10.66 25.82
CA VAL A 115 -2.15 -10.73 25.22
C VAL A 115 -1.79 -12.16 24.78
N ALA A 116 -2.42 -13.18 25.40
CA ALA A 116 -2.18 -14.57 25.06
C ALA A 116 -2.49 -14.97 23.62
N ASP A 117 -3.31 -14.18 22.91
CA ASP A 117 -3.68 -14.47 21.52
C ASP A 117 -2.80 -13.75 20.48
N ALA A 118 -1.94 -12.83 20.94
CA ALA A 118 -1.01 -12.09 20.10
C ALA A 118 0.40 -12.72 20.17
N ARG A 119 1.04 -12.87 19.04
CA ARG A 119 2.37 -13.48 18.93
C ARG A 119 3.22 -12.84 17.83
N ALA A 120 4.52 -13.06 17.89
CA ALA A 120 5.40 -12.76 16.78
C ALA A 120 5.09 -13.65 15.55
N PRO A 121 5.37 -13.20 14.32
CA PRO A 121 5.24 -14.04 13.14
C PRO A 121 6.22 -15.22 13.20
N ARG A 122 5.84 -16.33 12.58
CA ARG A 122 6.64 -17.55 12.48
C ARG A 122 6.97 -17.85 11.02
N ALA A 123 8.02 -18.61 10.80
CA ALA A 123 8.30 -19.18 9.49
C ALA A 123 7.07 -19.98 9.01
N GLY A 124 6.58 -19.66 7.82
CA GLY A 124 5.36 -20.30 7.28
C GLY A 124 4.06 -19.51 7.43
N ASP A 125 3.98 -18.51 8.30
CA ASP A 125 2.79 -17.66 8.43
C ASP A 125 2.44 -16.90 7.14
N THR A 126 3.42 -16.60 6.31
CA THR A 126 3.24 -15.72 5.14
C THR A 126 2.08 -16.16 4.24
N ALA A 127 1.98 -17.45 3.91
CA ALA A 127 0.91 -17.95 3.04
C ALA A 127 -0.48 -17.81 3.68
N ALA A 128 -0.57 -18.03 4.99
CA ALA A 128 -1.82 -17.87 5.71
C ALA A 128 -2.24 -16.41 5.85
N LEU A 129 -1.26 -15.52 6.03
CA LEU A 129 -1.48 -14.06 6.10
C LEU A 129 -1.82 -13.47 4.72
N GLU A 130 -1.20 -13.96 3.63
CA GLU A 130 -1.62 -13.66 2.26
C GLU A 130 -3.09 -14.01 2.06
N SER A 131 -3.49 -15.23 2.42
CA SER A 131 -4.87 -15.69 2.31
C SER A 131 -5.83 -14.85 3.15
N LEU A 132 -5.43 -14.46 4.36
CA LEU A 132 -6.21 -13.57 5.21
C LEU A 132 -6.40 -12.20 4.56
N TYR A 133 -5.33 -11.61 4.03
CA TYR A 133 -5.37 -10.35 3.31
C TYR A 133 -6.28 -10.43 2.08
N GLU A 134 -6.14 -11.46 1.24
CA GLU A 134 -6.97 -11.62 0.04
C GLU A 134 -8.46 -11.75 0.40
N ARG A 135 -8.81 -12.53 1.41
CA ARG A 135 -10.20 -12.62 1.89
C ARG A 135 -10.73 -11.27 2.36
N ALA A 136 -9.94 -10.50 3.08
CA ALA A 136 -10.33 -9.16 3.52
C ALA A 136 -10.44 -8.19 2.33
N ALA A 137 -9.55 -8.30 1.35
CA ALA A 137 -9.50 -7.48 0.16
C ALA A 137 -10.69 -7.69 -0.78
N LEU A 138 -11.24 -8.91 -0.85
CA LEU A 138 -12.45 -9.21 -1.63
C LEU A 138 -13.62 -8.30 -1.26
N GLY A 139 -13.75 -7.93 0.01
CA GLY A 139 -14.79 -7.01 0.48
C GLY A 139 -14.45 -5.53 0.31
N LYS A 140 -13.34 -5.20 -0.35
CA LYS A 140 -12.85 -3.82 -0.51
C LYS A 140 -12.73 -3.45 -1.97
N THR A 141 -12.76 -2.15 -2.24
CA THR A 141 -12.52 -1.61 -3.57
C THR A 141 -11.17 -0.90 -3.61
N GLY A 142 -10.35 -1.20 -4.61
CA GLY A 142 -9.05 -0.57 -4.82
C GLY A 142 -7.89 -1.17 -4.02
N TRP A 143 -8.13 -2.19 -3.20
CA TRP A 143 -7.04 -2.92 -2.57
C TRP A 143 -6.27 -3.72 -3.63
N ILE A 144 -4.94 -3.61 -3.59
CA ILE A 144 -4.07 -4.25 -4.58
C ILE A 144 -3.80 -5.70 -4.17
N ARG A 145 -3.93 -6.62 -5.13
CA ARG A 145 -3.44 -7.98 -4.97
C ARG A 145 -1.92 -7.93 -4.93
N ARG A 146 -1.34 -8.37 -3.84
CA ARG A 146 0.10 -8.27 -3.62
C ARG A 146 0.84 -9.46 -4.21
N PRO A 147 1.84 -9.23 -5.08
CA PRO A 147 2.74 -10.30 -5.48
C PRO A 147 3.60 -10.75 -4.29
N ARG A 148 4.08 -11.99 -4.33
CA ARG A 148 4.92 -12.58 -3.28
C ARG A 148 6.11 -11.71 -2.91
N ALA A 149 6.79 -11.14 -3.90
CA ALA A 149 7.93 -10.24 -3.67
C ALA A 149 7.58 -9.01 -2.81
N LEU A 150 6.35 -8.52 -2.87
CA LEU A 150 5.92 -7.41 -2.03
C LEU A 150 5.67 -7.85 -0.58
N TRP A 151 5.16 -9.08 -0.39
CA TRP A 151 5.05 -9.67 0.94
C TRP A 151 6.43 -9.83 1.57
N ASP A 152 7.35 -10.46 0.85
CA ASP A 152 8.71 -10.68 1.34
C ASP A 152 9.41 -9.35 1.67
N ALA A 153 9.28 -8.32 0.81
CA ALA A 153 9.86 -7.01 1.07
C ALA A 153 9.29 -6.34 2.35
N LYS A 154 8.01 -6.49 2.62
CA LYS A 154 7.39 -5.96 3.85
C LYS A 154 7.84 -6.69 5.11
N TRP A 155 7.98 -8.03 5.03
CA TRP A 155 8.38 -8.84 6.17
C TRP A 155 9.88 -8.77 6.46
N LEU A 156 10.71 -8.54 5.44
CA LEU A 156 12.17 -8.46 5.56
C LEU A 156 12.69 -7.06 5.86
N ASP A 157 11.85 -6.03 5.81
CA ASP A 157 12.24 -4.67 6.22
C ASP A 157 12.38 -4.64 7.75
N GLU A 158 13.60 -4.47 8.24
CA GLU A 158 13.94 -4.46 9.69
C GLU A 158 13.21 -3.36 10.47
N ARG A 159 12.70 -2.34 9.80
CA ARG A 159 11.90 -1.28 10.44
C ARG A 159 10.48 -1.72 10.76
N ASN A 160 10.01 -2.77 10.10
CA ASN A 160 8.66 -3.27 10.24
C ASN A 160 8.57 -4.27 11.39
N HIS A 161 7.64 -4.01 12.28
CA HIS A 161 7.27 -4.94 13.35
C HIS A 161 5.91 -5.53 13.03
N VAL A 162 5.75 -6.80 13.29
CA VAL A 162 4.51 -7.52 13.00
C VAL A 162 4.02 -8.25 14.23
N VAL A 163 2.73 -8.11 14.49
CA VAL A 163 1.99 -8.91 15.47
C VAL A 163 0.94 -9.72 14.73
N VAL A 164 0.86 -11.00 15.06
CA VAL A 164 -0.12 -11.93 14.50
C VAL A 164 -1.05 -12.39 15.62
N VAL A 165 -2.35 -12.43 15.32
CA VAL A 165 -3.38 -12.94 16.22
C VAL A 165 -3.89 -14.29 15.75
N GLY A 166 -3.95 -15.23 16.66
CA GLY A 166 -4.43 -16.60 16.42
C GLY A 166 -3.32 -17.64 16.23
N PRO A 167 -3.70 -18.92 16.10
CA PRO A 167 -2.78 -20.03 15.97
C PRO A 167 -1.99 -19.99 14.64
N ALA A 168 -0.93 -20.79 14.56
CA ALA A 168 -0.04 -20.82 13.40
C ALA A 168 -0.73 -21.35 12.13
N ASP A 169 -1.67 -22.27 12.28
CA ASP A 169 -2.41 -22.90 11.20
C ASP A 169 -3.65 -22.11 10.76
N GLY A 170 -4.01 -21.08 11.51
CA GLY A 170 -5.17 -20.25 11.22
C GLY A 170 -5.08 -18.85 11.81
N PRO A 171 -4.16 -17.99 11.33
CA PRO A 171 -4.10 -16.61 11.79
C PRO A 171 -5.42 -15.88 11.50
N ARG A 172 -5.93 -15.19 12.51
CA ARG A 172 -7.19 -14.44 12.45
C ARG A 172 -6.98 -12.95 12.23
N GLY A 173 -5.75 -12.47 12.40
CA GLY A 173 -5.41 -11.08 12.17
C GLY A 173 -3.92 -10.83 12.25
N TYR A 174 -3.51 -9.67 11.73
CA TYR A 174 -2.17 -9.13 11.93
C TYR A 174 -2.18 -7.61 11.92
N ALA A 175 -1.20 -7.02 12.58
CA ALA A 175 -0.84 -5.62 12.43
C ALA A 175 0.63 -5.50 12.06
N LEU A 176 0.91 -4.58 11.14
CA LEU A 176 2.25 -4.15 10.78
C LEU A 176 2.42 -2.71 11.26
N PHE A 177 3.47 -2.45 12.00
CA PHE A 177 3.75 -1.12 12.55
C PHE A 177 5.25 -0.82 12.56
N VAL A 178 5.56 0.45 12.63
CA VAL A 178 6.92 0.96 12.77
C VAL A 178 7.03 1.82 14.03
N TYR A 179 8.22 1.83 14.62
CA TYR A 179 8.56 2.81 15.65
C TYR A 179 9.14 4.04 14.96
N ASP A 180 8.50 5.18 15.18
CA ASP A 180 8.97 6.46 14.67
C ASP A 180 9.36 7.36 15.85
N GLN A 181 10.42 8.13 15.69
CA GLN A 181 10.86 9.09 16.69
C GLN A 181 10.47 10.49 16.24
N VAL A 182 9.82 11.22 17.12
CA VAL A 182 9.58 12.64 16.88
C VAL A 182 10.88 13.40 17.15
N GLU A 183 11.40 14.05 16.11
CA GLU A 183 12.61 14.87 16.19
C GLU A 183 12.49 15.89 17.32
N GLY A 184 13.46 15.90 18.23
CA GLY A 184 13.47 16.80 19.40
C GLY A 184 12.61 16.37 20.59
N HIS A 185 12.00 15.19 20.57
CA HIS A 185 11.20 14.67 21.69
C HIS A 185 11.67 13.26 22.07
N ALA A 186 11.75 12.98 23.37
CA ALA A 186 12.02 11.63 23.90
C ALA A 186 10.79 10.70 23.80
N ARG A 187 9.94 10.91 22.79
CA ARG A 187 8.72 10.12 22.61
C ARG A 187 8.83 9.26 21.36
N THR A 188 8.56 7.98 21.53
CA THR A 188 8.39 7.03 20.44
C THR A 188 6.93 7.02 20.01
N ILE A 189 6.70 7.10 18.71
CA ILE A 189 5.38 6.90 18.11
C ILE A 189 5.34 5.49 17.55
N ILE A 190 4.25 4.77 17.79
CA ILE A 190 3.94 3.54 17.09
C ILE A 190 3.02 3.92 15.93
N ALA A 191 3.53 3.84 14.71
CA ALA A 191 2.74 4.07 13.50
C ALA A 191 2.25 2.72 12.95
N VAL A 192 0.95 2.46 13.09
CA VAL A 192 0.32 1.28 12.49
C VAL A 192 0.11 1.55 11.01
N GLU A 193 0.89 0.87 10.18
CA GLU A 193 0.86 1.00 8.72
C GLU A 193 -0.23 0.13 8.08
N GLU A 194 -0.53 -0.99 8.73
CA GLU A 194 -1.53 -1.93 8.23
C GLU A 194 -2.11 -2.77 9.36
N MET A 195 -3.40 -2.99 9.29
CA MET A 195 -4.11 -3.90 10.18
C MET A 195 -5.16 -4.67 9.38
N VAL A 196 -5.10 -6.00 9.44
CA VAL A 196 -6.07 -6.89 8.81
C VAL A 196 -6.60 -7.87 9.85
N SER A 197 -7.91 -8.04 9.90
CA SER A 197 -8.57 -8.96 10.82
C SER A 197 -9.72 -9.70 10.13
N ALA A 198 -9.85 -10.99 10.41
CA ALA A 198 -10.95 -11.81 9.92
C ALA A 198 -12.28 -11.47 10.61
N ASP A 199 -12.23 -11.03 11.83
CA ASP A 199 -13.41 -10.80 12.68
C ASP A 199 -13.19 -9.71 13.73
N ALA A 200 -14.24 -9.39 14.46
CA ALA A 200 -14.23 -8.33 15.46
C ALA A 200 -13.38 -8.68 16.69
N GLU A 201 -13.25 -9.95 17.05
CA GLU A 201 -12.45 -10.38 18.19
C GLU A 201 -10.96 -10.21 17.89
N ALA A 202 -10.49 -10.71 16.75
CA ALA A 202 -9.11 -10.50 16.30
C ALA A 202 -8.79 -9.00 16.17
N ARG A 203 -9.73 -8.18 15.71
CA ARG A 203 -9.55 -6.73 15.64
C ARG A 203 -9.35 -6.10 17.01
N ARG A 204 -10.09 -6.54 18.03
CA ARG A 204 -9.93 -6.03 19.40
C ARG A 204 -8.58 -6.37 20.00
N VAL A 205 -7.99 -7.50 19.61
CA VAL A 205 -6.65 -7.90 20.09
C VAL A 205 -5.55 -7.07 19.41
N LEU A 206 -5.79 -6.60 18.18
CA LEU A 206 -4.82 -5.80 17.43
C LEU A 206 -4.88 -4.30 17.76
N PHE A 207 -5.97 -3.82 18.36
CA PHE A 207 -6.20 -2.41 18.67
C PHE A 207 -5.73 -2.06 20.07
#